data_66294e449eef8eb6c29e852b8446588b
#
_entry.id   66294e449eef8eb6c29e852b8446588b
#
_cell.length_a   1.000
_cell.length_b   1.000
_cell.length_c   1.000
_cell.angle_alpha   90.00
_cell.angle_beta   90.00
_cell.angle_gamma   90.00
#
_symmetry.space_group_name_H-M   'P 1'
#
loop_
_entity.id
_entity.type
_entity.pdbx_description
1 polymer ?
#
loop_
_entity_poly.entity_id
_entity_poly.type
_entity_poly.pdbx_seq_one_letter_code
_entity_poly.pdbx_strand_id
1 'polypeptide(L)'
;MKNTIRKYAPPIFHCINDFGQGSLAALIPFFIANFNLNYYQSAAIIFCNTIVASIAQPVLGYVADRWRVPWVIPVGFAVTLVSISTIALATSYEMILALALMSGVGAALFHPEAALLVNRTQSHEIGNAMGRFAVGGSAGFALGPLIAGGVYVFGGQFLWVFTAIAALGVLLYLYAFTGHTTEAEDARECESQIKGTNTGINDWVSFTKLFFVIASRSILFSVLSIFIPILYITVINGEAGASSLALTMYFAMGAVLTYMGGALSDKLGFLKTVRLGNIIFLPSVLVFIFVPNAWGFFGAMIPMAFGVFSQYGPITVLGQKYLAKNAGFASGITLGLGITLGGLVAPYIGHLADVYDVQTALMTLIPVSALGLLMSFWLKEPK
;
A
#
# COMPACT_ATOMS: atom_id res chain seq x y z
N MET A 1 -6.38 3.66 -31.24
CA MET A 1 -5.11 3.44 -30.53
C MET A 1 -4.97 4.35 -29.29
N LYS A 2 -5.06 5.69 -29.38
CA LYS A 2 -4.98 6.58 -28.21
C LYS A 2 -6.03 6.30 -27.14
N ASN A 3 -7.29 6.04 -27.48
CA ASN A 3 -8.34 5.71 -26.50
C ASN A 3 -8.06 4.40 -25.73
N THR A 4 -7.50 3.40 -26.39
CA THR A 4 -7.06 2.17 -25.72
C THR A 4 -5.93 2.44 -24.75
N ILE A 5 -4.96 3.27 -25.14
CA ILE A 5 -3.84 3.64 -24.25
C ILE A 5 -4.36 4.41 -23.03
N ARG A 6 -5.28 5.38 -23.19
CA ARG A 6 -5.91 6.11 -22.08
C ARG A 6 -6.63 5.21 -21.09
N LYS A 7 -7.27 4.14 -21.57
CA LYS A 7 -7.96 3.16 -20.74
C LYS A 7 -6.98 2.39 -19.83
N TYR A 8 -5.78 2.07 -20.31
CA TYR A 8 -4.79 1.26 -19.60
C TYR A 8 -3.65 2.05 -18.97
N ALA A 9 -3.50 3.33 -19.28
CA ALA A 9 -2.45 4.18 -18.72
C ALA A 9 -2.57 4.38 -17.19
N PRO A 10 -3.75 4.64 -16.59
CA PRO A 10 -3.85 4.82 -15.15
C PRO A 10 -3.35 3.62 -14.32
N PRO A 11 -3.70 2.35 -14.62
CA PRO A 11 -3.08 1.18 -13.97
C PRO A 11 -1.57 1.13 -14.12
N ILE A 12 -1.02 1.51 -15.28
CA ILE A 12 0.43 1.55 -15.50
C ILE A 12 1.08 2.64 -14.64
N PHE A 13 0.50 3.82 -14.56
CA PHE A 13 1.01 4.89 -13.69
C PHE A 13 0.96 4.51 -12.22
N HIS A 14 -0.08 3.79 -11.80
CA HIS A 14 -0.17 3.28 -10.43
C HIS A 14 0.93 2.23 -10.16
N CYS A 15 1.16 1.34 -11.11
CA CYS A 15 2.28 0.40 -11.05
C CYS A 15 3.62 1.13 -10.92
N ILE A 16 3.87 2.17 -11.71
CA ILE A 16 5.09 2.97 -11.68
C ILE A 16 5.27 3.66 -10.32
N ASN A 17 4.22 4.28 -9.77
CA ASN A 17 4.31 4.94 -8.47
C ASN A 17 4.59 3.95 -7.33
N ASP A 18 3.81 2.88 -7.27
CA ASP A 18 3.88 1.90 -6.17
C ASP A 18 5.09 0.97 -6.29
N PHE A 19 5.69 0.87 -7.48
CA PHE A 19 7.01 0.29 -7.69
C PHE A 19 8.07 0.99 -6.82
N GLY A 20 8.06 2.33 -6.76
CA GLY A 20 8.93 3.09 -5.86
C GLY A 20 8.63 2.82 -4.38
N GLN A 21 7.35 2.78 -4.01
CA GLN A 21 6.93 2.55 -2.62
C GLN A 21 7.36 1.17 -2.11
N GLY A 22 7.12 0.11 -2.90
CA GLY A 22 7.53 -1.26 -2.54
C GLY A 22 9.05 -1.43 -2.47
N SER A 23 9.79 -0.69 -3.29
CA SER A 23 11.25 -0.75 -3.35
C SER A 23 11.92 -0.27 -2.06
N LEU A 24 11.37 0.75 -1.41
CA LEU A 24 11.97 1.33 -0.21
C LEU A 24 12.10 0.30 0.92
N ALA A 25 11.08 -0.52 1.13
CA ALA A 25 11.11 -1.58 2.15
C ALA A 25 12.17 -2.66 1.85
N ALA A 26 12.38 -2.98 0.58
CA ALA A 26 13.38 -3.96 0.17
C ALA A 26 14.83 -3.47 0.35
N LEU A 27 15.03 -2.14 0.40
CA LEU A 27 16.35 -1.55 0.62
C LEU A 27 16.74 -1.46 2.10
N ILE A 28 15.82 -1.70 3.04
CA ILE A 28 16.07 -1.61 4.49
C ILE A 28 17.28 -2.45 4.94
N PRO A 29 17.42 -3.74 4.59
CA PRO A 29 18.58 -4.53 5.02
C PRO A 29 19.92 -3.95 4.55
N PHE A 30 19.93 -3.35 3.36
CA PHE A 30 21.12 -2.71 2.84
C PHE A 30 21.47 -1.42 3.57
N PHE A 31 20.45 -0.64 3.98
CA PHE A 31 20.67 0.55 4.81
C PHE A 31 21.20 0.18 6.20
N ILE A 32 20.66 -0.88 6.82
CA ILE A 32 21.17 -1.44 8.07
C ILE A 32 22.66 -1.74 7.93
N ALA A 33 23.05 -2.47 6.88
CA ALA A 33 24.43 -2.89 6.66
C ALA A 33 25.36 -1.70 6.36
N ASN A 34 24.95 -0.76 5.50
CA ASN A 34 25.83 0.31 5.00
C ASN A 34 25.95 1.49 5.97
N PHE A 35 24.90 1.78 6.76
CA PHE A 35 24.83 2.93 7.67
C PHE A 35 24.81 2.52 9.15
N ASN A 36 24.95 1.22 9.42
CA ASN A 36 24.94 0.67 10.78
C ASN A 36 23.68 1.05 11.57
N LEU A 37 22.51 1.03 10.88
CA LEU A 37 21.24 1.44 11.46
C LEU A 37 20.70 0.37 12.42
N ASN A 38 20.07 0.83 13.48
CA ASN A 38 19.24 -0.03 14.31
C ASN A 38 17.84 -0.22 13.70
N TYR A 39 17.03 -1.11 14.29
CA TYR A 39 15.69 -1.43 13.75
C TYR A 39 14.71 -0.29 13.91
N TYR A 40 14.82 0.53 14.97
CA TYR A 40 14.06 1.76 15.14
C TYR A 40 14.31 2.74 13.99
N GLN A 41 15.58 3.00 13.69
CA GLN A 41 15.97 3.88 12.57
C GLN A 41 15.47 3.34 11.23
N SER A 42 15.54 2.05 11.04
CA SER A 42 15.06 1.36 9.83
C SER A 42 13.56 1.52 9.65
N ALA A 43 12.78 1.33 10.71
CA ALA A 43 11.34 1.52 10.69
C ALA A 43 10.95 2.99 10.52
N ALA A 44 11.75 3.93 11.06
CA ALA A 44 11.53 5.37 10.89
C ALA A 44 11.66 5.82 9.43
N ILE A 45 12.45 5.16 8.59
CA ILE A 45 12.51 5.44 7.14
C ILE A 45 11.14 5.20 6.49
N ILE A 46 10.51 4.06 6.78
CA ILE A 46 9.18 3.73 6.25
C ILE A 46 8.11 4.65 6.86
N PHE A 47 8.24 4.98 8.14
CA PHE A 47 7.35 5.95 8.78
C PHE A 47 7.41 7.32 8.11
N CYS A 48 8.58 7.87 7.83
CA CYS A 48 8.75 9.16 7.13
C CYS A 48 8.08 9.15 5.75
N ASN A 49 8.21 8.05 5.01
CA ASN A 49 7.53 7.89 3.73
C ASN A 49 6.00 7.88 3.88
N THR A 50 5.49 7.06 4.79
CA THR A 50 4.03 6.83 4.92
C THR A 50 3.29 7.96 5.60
N ILE A 51 3.89 8.66 6.59
CA ILE A 51 3.20 9.72 7.33
C ILE A 51 2.82 10.89 6.42
N VAL A 52 3.75 11.29 5.54
CA VAL A 52 3.49 12.38 4.59
C VAL A 52 2.46 11.96 3.56
N ALA A 53 2.62 10.77 2.99
CA ALA A 53 1.64 10.22 2.06
C ALA A 53 0.22 10.26 2.67
N SER A 54 0.08 9.86 3.92
CA SER A 54 -1.23 9.73 4.57
C SER A 54 -1.84 11.05 5.01
N ILE A 55 -1.05 11.99 5.54
CA ILE A 55 -1.56 13.29 6.02
C ILE A 55 -1.86 14.20 4.82
N ALA A 56 -1.02 14.19 3.80
CA ALA A 56 -1.18 15.06 2.64
C ALA A 56 -2.28 14.59 1.68
N GLN A 57 -2.53 13.28 1.54
CA GLN A 57 -3.54 12.76 0.60
C GLN A 57 -4.95 13.34 0.79
N PRO A 58 -5.53 13.43 2.00
CA PRO A 58 -6.86 14.04 2.16
C PRO A 58 -6.89 15.52 1.76
N VAL A 59 -5.82 16.27 2.08
CA VAL A 59 -5.70 17.69 1.72
C VAL A 59 -5.54 17.84 0.21
N LEU A 60 -4.68 17.04 -0.41
CA LEU A 60 -4.45 17.06 -1.86
C LEU A 60 -5.68 16.54 -2.62
N GLY A 61 -6.40 15.56 -2.10
CA GLY A 61 -7.68 15.11 -2.64
C GLY A 61 -8.73 16.22 -2.65
N TYR A 62 -8.84 16.98 -1.57
CA TYR A 62 -9.73 18.14 -1.51
C TYR A 62 -9.33 19.24 -2.51
N VAL A 63 -8.03 19.44 -2.71
CA VAL A 63 -7.50 20.37 -3.72
C VAL A 63 -7.81 19.86 -5.13
N ALA A 64 -7.60 18.60 -5.41
CA ALA A 64 -7.84 17.93 -6.69
C ALA A 64 -9.33 17.93 -7.10
N ASP A 65 -10.25 17.88 -6.12
CA ASP A 65 -11.69 18.00 -6.35
C ASP A 65 -12.10 19.40 -6.82
N ARG A 66 -11.35 20.44 -6.41
CA ARG A 66 -11.65 21.85 -6.75
C ARG A 66 -10.86 22.39 -7.93
N TRP A 67 -9.59 22.02 -7.99
CA TRP A 67 -8.66 22.50 -9.01
C TRP A 67 -8.12 21.28 -9.78
N ARG A 68 -8.52 21.18 -11.02
CA ARG A 68 -8.01 20.13 -11.92
C ARG A 68 -6.53 20.39 -12.22
N VAL A 69 -5.67 19.55 -11.71
CA VAL A 69 -4.21 19.70 -11.87
C VAL A 69 -3.62 18.39 -12.41
N PRO A 70 -3.99 17.97 -13.64
CA PRO A 70 -3.65 16.65 -14.17
C PRO A 70 -2.13 16.41 -14.28
N TRP A 71 -1.32 17.46 -14.38
CA TRP A 71 0.14 17.36 -14.38
C TRP A 71 0.72 16.89 -13.04
N VAL A 72 -0.05 16.89 -11.97
CA VAL A 72 0.37 16.37 -10.65
C VAL A 72 0.60 14.85 -10.69
N ILE A 73 -0.08 14.12 -11.57
CA ILE A 73 0.11 12.67 -11.75
C ILE A 73 1.56 12.34 -12.16
N PRO A 74 2.08 12.86 -13.32
CA PRO A 74 3.44 12.59 -13.73
C PRO A 74 4.49 13.17 -12.77
N VAL A 75 4.23 14.31 -12.15
CA VAL A 75 5.10 14.87 -11.12
C VAL A 75 5.14 13.97 -9.88
N GLY A 76 3.99 13.45 -9.43
CA GLY A 76 3.90 12.59 -8.26
C GLY A 76 4.78 11.34 -8.40
N PHE A 77 4.55 10.52 -9.42
CA PHE A 77 5.37 9.31 -9.58
C PHE A 77 6.83 9.62 -9.95
N ALA A 78 7.12 10.73 -10.61
CA ALA A 78 8.49 11.15 -10.89
C ALA A 78 9.23 11.50 -9.59
N VAL A 79 8.61 12.29 -8.70
CA VAL A 79 9.18 12.61 -7.37
C VAL A 79 9.41 11.34 -6.57
N THR A 80 8.44 10.41 -6.54
CA THR A 80 8.59 9.11 -5.87
C THR A 80 9.83 8.38 -6.38
N LEU A 81 9.94 8.15 -7.69
CA LEU A 81 11.00 7.31 -8.27
C LEU A 81 12.37 8.00 -8.28
N VAL A 82 12.41 9.32 -8.53
CA VAL A 82 13.68 10.07 -8.46
C VAL A 82 14.23 10.06 -7.03
N SER A 83 13.35 10.18 -6.02
CA SER A 83 13.79 10.06 -4.61
C SER A 83 14.41 8.70 -4.31
N ILE A 84 13.76 7.60 -4.75
CA ILE A 84 14.30 6.24 -4.60
C ILE A 84 15.61 6.06 -5.38
N SER A 85 15.70 6.61 -6.59
CA SER A 85 16.93 6.58 -7.38
C SER A 85 18.09 7.29 -6.67
N THR A 86 17.80 8.47 -6.09
CA THR A 86 18.79 9.31 -5.42
C THR A 86 19.26 8.72 -4.09
N ILE A 87 18.48 7.82 -3.48
CA ILE A 87 18.85 7.16 -2.22
C ILE A 87 20.17 6.38 -2.33
N ALA A 88 20.53 5.92 -3.55
CA ALA A 88 21.83 5.31 -3.81
C ALA A 88 23.03 6.25 -3.58
N LEU A 89 22.79 7.56 -3.62
CA LEU A 89 23.78 8.60 -3.40
C LEU A 89 23.79 9.11 -1.95
N ALA A 90 22.95 8.54 -1.08
CA ALA A 90 22.87 8.96 0.30
C ALA A 90 24.19 8.68 1.04
N THR A 91 24.67 9.68 1.75
CA THR A 91 25.89 9.61 2.55
C THR A 91 25.62 9.65 4.05
N SER A 92 24.34 9.87 4.44
CA SER A 92 23.92 9.92 5.85
C SER A 92 22.49 9.38 6.01
N TYR A 93 22.15 9.02 7.24
CA TYR A 93 20.81 8.57 7.62
C TYR A 93 19.76 9.68 7.40
N GLU A 94 20.09 10.93 7.71
CA GLU A 94 19.21 12.09 7.53
C GLU A 94 18.86 12.29 6.05
N MET A 95 19.81 12.05 5.16
CA MET A 95 19.58 12.12 3.72
C MET A 95 18.60 11.00 3.28
N ILE A 96 18.73 9.79 3.83
CA ILE A 96 17.77 8.69 3.56
C ILE A 96 16.38 9.07 4.05
N LEU A 97 16.25 9.64 5.27
CA LEU A 97 14.95 10.10 5.80
C LEU A 97 14.32 11.18 4.92
N ALA A 98 15.12 12.18 4.49
CA ALA A 98 14.64 13.24 3.62
C ALA A 98 14.13 12.70 2.25
N LEU A 99 14.88 11.77 1.65
CA LEU A 99 14.49 11.14 0.39
C LEU A 99 13.27 10.22 0.55
N ALA A 100 13.15 9.49 1.65
CA ALA A 100 11.97 8.71 1.98
C ALA A 100 10.73 9.60 2.14
N LEU A 101 10.86 10.73 2.83
CA LEU A 101 9.81 11.73 2.99
C LEU A 101 9.41 12.32 1.65
N MET A 102 10.37 12.69 0.79
CA MET A 102 10.08 13.19 -0.57
C MET A 102 9.38 12.14 -1.44
N SER A 103 9.75 10.87 -1.34
CA SER A 103 9.02 9.78 -2.00
C SER A 103 7.55 9.70 -1.52
N GLY A 104 7.31 9.89 -0.21
CA GLY A 104 5.96 10.00 0.36
C GLY A 104 5.17 11.19 -0.18
N VAL A 105 5.81 12.34 -0.36
CA VAL A 105 5.19 13.52 -1.02
C VAL A 105 4.76 13.18 -2.45
N GLY A 106 5.63 12.51 -3.21
CA GLY A 106 5.31 12.05 -4.56
C GLY A 106 4.07 11.15 -4.60
N ALA A 107 3.99 10.18 -3.71
CA ALA A 107 2.84 9.28 -3.58
C ALA A 107 1.55 10.05 -3.18
N ALA A 108 1.67 11.02 -2.27
CA ALA A 108 0.54 11.86 -1.86
C ALA A 108 -0.03 12.70 -3.01
N LEU A 109 0.82 13.22 -3.86
CA LEU A 109 0.44 13.96 -5.06
C LEU A 109 -0.25 13.04 -6.07
N PHE A 110 0.27 11.83 -6.26
CA PHE A 110 -0.17 10.91 -7.28
C PHE A 110 -1.57 10.33 -7.04
N HIS A 111 -1.80 9.71 -5.87
CA HIS A 111 -2.94 8.81 -5.65
C HIS A 111 -4.32 9.47 -5.83
N PRO A 112 -4.62 10.67 -5.26
CA PRO A 112 -5.93 11.27 -5.39
C PRO A 112 -6.26 11.62 -6.84
N GLU A 113 -5.33 12.28 -7.54
CA GLU A 113 -5.56 12.72 -8.92
C GLU A 113 -5.58 11.54 -9.90
N ALA A 114 -4.78 10.50 -9.67
CA ALA A 114 -4.79 9.30 -10.50
C ALA A 114 -6.11 8.52 -10.36
N ALA A 115 -6.69 8.45 -9.17
CA ALA A 115 -8.01 7.85 -8.95
C ALA A 115 -9.11 8.67 -9.64
N LEU A 116 -9.04 10.00 -9.59
CA LEU A 116 -9.94 10.88 -10.34
C LEU A 116 -9.79 10.71 -11.86
N LEU A 117 -8.56 10.53 -12.36
CA LEU A 117 -8.31 10.26 -13.78
C LEU A 117 -9.01 8.98 -14.25
N VAL A 118 -9.01 7.90 -13.43
CA VAL A 118 -9.74 6.67 -13.73
C VAL A 118 -11.23 6.93 -13.91
N ASN A 119 -11.84 7.66 -12.97
CA ASN A 119 -13.26 8.01 -13.01
C ASN A 119 -13.60 8.86 -14.24
N ARG A 120 -12.72 9.79 -14.60
CA ARG A 120 -12.93 10.66 -15.78
C ARG A 120 -12.76 9.93 -17.11
N THR A 121 -11.92 8.90 -17.19
CA THR A 121 -11.61 8.20 -18.43
C THR A 121 -12.50 6.98 -18.70
N GLN A 122 -13.27 6.51 -17.73
CA GLN A 122 -14.04 5.26 -17.82
C GLN A 122 -15.38 5.31 -17.07
N SER A 123 -16.28 6.21 -17.51
CA SER A 123 -17.58 6.48 -16.88
C SER A 123 -18.53 5.28 -16.82
N HIS A 124 -18.47 4.35 -17.78
CA HIS A 124 -19.44 3.23 -17.89
C HIS A 124 -19.05 1.97 -17.11
N GLU A 125 -17.79 1.80 -16.72
CA GLU A 125 -17.28 0.59 -16.02
C GLU A 125 -16.37 0.96 -14.84
N ILE A 126 -16.78 1.92 -14.03
CA ILE A 126 -15.93 2.50 -12.95
C ILE A 126 -15.37 1.43 -12.02
N GLY A 127 -16.20 0.46 -11.58
CA GLY A 127 -15.75 -0.61 -10.69
C GLY A 127 -14.66 -1.48 -11.30
N ASN A 128 -14.81 -1.86 -12.56
CA ASN A 128 -13.82 -2.65 -13.30
C ASN A 128 -12.55 -1.83 -13.56
N ALA A 129 -12.69 -0.54 -13.84
CA ALA A 129 -11.58 0.37 -14.04
C ALA A 129 -10.75 0.59 -12.76
N MET A 130 -11.42 0.80 -11.63
CA MET A 130 -10.78 0.90 -10.31
C MET A 130 -10.15 -0.42 -9.89
N GLY A 131 -10.76 -1.56 -10.24
CA GLY A 131 -10.15 -2.89 -10.04
C GLY A 131 -8.83 -3.03 -10.80
N ARG A 132 -8.79 -2.66 -12.08
CA ARG A 132 -7.53 -2.65 -12.87
C ARG A 132 -6.50 -1.69 -12.30
N PHE A 133 -6.94 -0.51 -11.85
CA PHE A 133 -6.07 0.46 -11.19
C PHE A 133 -5.44 -0.12 -9.92
N ALA A 134 -6.21 -0.79 -9.07
CA ALA A 134 -5.72 -1.46 -7.86
C ALA A 134 -4.74 -2.60 -8.17
N VAL A 135 -4.99 -3.38 -9.23
CA VAL A 135 -4.05 -4.41 -9.72
C VAL A 135 -2.72 -3.79 -10.15
N GLY A 136 -2.76 -2.60 -10.80
CA GLY A 136 -1.57 -1.85 -11.15
C GLY A 136 -0.70 -1.53 -9.93
N GLY A 137 -1.28 -0.96 -8.88
CA GLY A 137 -0.58 -0.67 -7.63
C GLY A 137 0.02 -1.92 -6.97
N SER A 138 -0.78 -2.99 -6.85
CA SER A 138 -0.32 -4.26 -6.29
C SER A 138 0.85 -4.86 -7.09
N ALA A 139 0.82 -4.75 -8.42
CA ALA A 139 1.92 -5.19 -9.28
C ALA A 139 3.18 -4.34 -9.05
N GLY A 140 3.03 -3.01 -8.87
CA GLY A 140 4.12 -2.12 -8.50
C GLY A 140 4.78 -2.52 -7.19
N PHE A 141 4.00 -2.74 -6.14
CA PHE A 141 4.50 -3.21 -4.85
C PHE A 141 5.24 -4.56 -4.95
N ALA A 142 4.82 -5.45 -5.84
CA ALA A 142 5.49 -6.74 -6.04
C ALA A 142 6.80 -6.60 -6.85
N LEU A 143 6.80 -5.80 -7.90
CA LEU A 143 7.96 -5.61 -8.79
C LEU A 143 9.05 -4.74 -8.14
N GLY A 144 8.67 -3.80 -7.28
CA GLY A 144 9.58 -2.89 -6.60
C GLY A 144 10.72 -3.60 -5.87
N PRO A 145 10.42 -4.49 -4.91
CA PRO A 145 11.44 -5.24 -4.18
C PRO A 145 12.33 -6.09 -5.08
N LEU A 146 11.74 -6.74 -6.08
CA LEU A 146 12.46 -7.59 -7.03
C LEU A 146 13.57 -6.81 -7.75
N ILE A 147 13.21 -5.66 -8.30
CA ILE A 147 14.15 -4.85 -9.08
C ILE A 147 15.11 -4.09 -8.16
N ALA A 148 14.62 -3.49 -7.07
CA ALA A 148 15.47 -2.76 -6.14
C ALA A 148 16.55 -3.65 -5.51
N GLY A 149 16.18 -4.84 -5.04
CA GLY A 149 17.11 -5.80 -4.47
C GLY A 149 18.11 -6.31 -5.50
N GLY A 150 17.64 -6.67 -6.70
CA GLY A 150 18.50 -7.12 -7.79
C GLY A 150 19.51 -6.05 -8.21
N VAL A 151 19.04 -4.83 -8.45
CA VAL A 151 19.89 -3.70 -8.84
C VAL A 151 20.91 -3.37 -7.75
N TYR A 152 20.52 -3.45 -6.48
CA TYR A 152 21.44 -3.15 -5.37
C TYR A 152 22.55 -4.18 -5.25
N VAL A 153 22.27 -5.47 -5.49
CA VAL A 153 23.27 -6.54 -5.50
C VAL A 153 24.36 -6.33 -6.59
N PHE A 154 23.94 -5.77 -7.74
CA PHE A 154 24.88 -5.44 -8.83
C PHE A 154 25.63 -4.11 -8.62
N GLY A 155 25.45 -3.45 -7.50
CA GLY A 155 26.07 -2.19 -7.13
C GLY A 155 25.05 -1.03 -7.15
N GLY A 156 24.62 -0.60 -6.00
CA GLY A 156 23.48 0.34 -5.78
C GLY A 156 23.42 1.57 -6.69
N GLN A 157 24.53 1.94 -7.33
CA GLN A 157 24.59 2.97 -8.38
C GLN A 157 23.61 2.76 -9.55
N PHE A 158 23.19 1.52 -9.82
CA PHE A 158 22.20 1.23 -10.87
C PHE A 158 20.76 1.59 -10.49
N LEU A 159 20.50 2.11 -9.29
CA LEU A 159 19.16 2.62 -8.92
C LEU A 159 18.67 3.76 -9.84
N TRP A 160 19.54 4.38 -10.67
CA TRP A 160 19.11 5.30 -11.73
C TRP A 160 18.03 4.73 -12.68
N VAL A 161 17.88 3.39 -12.74
CA VAL A 161 16.81 2.73 -13.50
C VAL A 161 15.42 3.23 -13.07
N PHE A 162 15.26 3.60 -11.80
CA PHE A 162 14.01 4.20 -11.31
C PHE A 162 13.73 5.55 -11.97
N THR A 163 14.76 6.39 -12.14
CA THR A 163 14.64 7.65 -12.89
C THR A 163 14.28 7.40 -14.35
N ALA A 164 14.86 6.37 -14.98
CA ALA A 164 14.52 5.99 -16.36
C ALA A 164 13.05 5.55 -16.48
N ILE A 165 12.56 4.74 -15.55
CA ILE A 165 11.15 4.32 -15.50
C ILE A 165 10.24 5.54 -15.30
N ALA A 166 10.61 6.49 -14.42
CA ALA A 166 9.87 7.74 -14.24
C ALA A 166 9.79 8.54 -15.55
N ALA A 167 10.91 8.70 -16.25
CA ALA A 167 10.96 9.41 -17.53
C ALA A 167 10.05 8.75 -18.59
N LEU A 168 10.10 7.43 -18.70
CA LEU A 168 9.21 6.68 -19.60
C LEU A 168 7.73 6.85 -19.21
N GLY A 169 7.42 6.86 -17.93
CA GLY A 169 6.07 7.14 -17.42
C GLY A 169 5.59 8.53 -17.78
N VAL A 170 6.46 9.55 -17.63
CA VAL A 170 6.15 10.94 -18.03
C VAL A 170 5.90 11.02 -19.54
N LEU A 171 6.75 10.41 -20.37
CA LEU A 171 6.55 10.36 -21.80
C LEU A 171 5.24 9.68 -22.19
N LEU A 172 4.90 8.56 -21.54
CA LEU A 172 3.62 7.87 -21.75
C LEU A 172 2.43 8.76 -21.36
N TYR A 173 2.55 9.50 -20.23
CA TYR A 173 1.52 10.43 -19.81
C TYR A 173 1.32 11.55 -20.85
N LEU A 174 2.40 12.19 -21.27
CA LEU A 174 2.35 13.23 -22.28
C LEU A 174 1.73 12.71 -23.60
N TYR A 175 2.15 11.52 -24.05
CA TYR A 175 1.58 10.92 -25.26
C TYR A 175 0.08 10.62 -25.13
N ALA A 176 -0.36 10.10 -23.98
CA ALA A 176 -1.74 9.70 -23.76
C ALA A 176 -2.69 10.89 -23.56
N PHE A 177 -2.25 11.94 -22.86
CA PHE A 177 -3.14 12.98 -22.33
C PHE A 177 -2.89 14.39 -22.89
N THR A 178 -1.81 14.65 -23.65
CA THR A 178 -1.63 15.94 -24.32
C THR A 178 -2.38 16.02 -25.65
N GLY A 179 -2.97 17.19 -25.93
CA GLY A 179 -3.57 17.50 -27.22
C GLY A 179 -5.07 17.19 -27.40
N HIS A 180 -5.85 17.10 -26.31
CA HIS A 180 -7.30 16.91 -26.39
C HIS A 180 -8.07 17.88 -25.48
N THR A 181 -9.05 18.55 -26.08
CA THR A 181 -9.97 19.52 -25.46
C THR A 181 -11.26 18.92 -24.90
N THR A 182 -11.39 17.59 -24.87
CA THR A 182 -12.62 16.84 -24.45
C THR A 182 -12.85 16.79 -22.93
N GLU A 183 -12.01 17.47 -22.14
CA GLU A 183 -12.12 17.45 -20.66
C GLU A 183 -13.41 18.09 -20.12
N ALA A 184 -14.09 18.92 -20.91
CA ALA A 184 -15.29 19.63 -20.47
C ALA A 184 -16.58 18.81 -20.64
N GLU A 185 -16.63 17.84 -21.56
CA GLU A 185 -17.80 17.00 -21.81
C GLU A 185 -17.85 15.82 -20.82
N ASP A 186 -16.71 15.16 -20.58
CA ASP A 186 -16.61 14.04 -19.62
C ASP A 186 -16.88 14.48 -18.17
N ALA A 187 -16.62 15.76 -17.85
CA ALA A 187 -16.83 16.31 -16.53
C ALA A 187 -18.30 16.56 -16.16
N ARG A 188 -19.12 16.92 -17.14
CA ARG A 188 -20.56 17.18 -16.92
C ARG A 188 -21.34 15.89 -16.72
N GLU A 189 -20.93 14.78 -17.34
CA GLU A 189 -21.53 13.45 -17.13
C GLU A 189 -21.19 12.88 -15.75
N CYS A 190 -19.98 13.06 -15.25
CA CYS A 190 -19.55 12.58 -13.94
C CYS A 190 -20.26 13.32 -12.78
N GLU A 191 -20.49 14.62 -12.91
CA GLU A 191 -21.18 15.44 -11.90
C GLU A 191 -22.66 15.02 -11.68
N SER A 192 -23.29 14.51 -12.73
CA SER A 192 -24.68 14.03 -12.67
C SER A 192 -24.82 12.68 -11.97
N GLN A 193 -23.78 11.86 -11.96
CA GLN A 193 -23.80 10.52 -11.34
C GLN A 193 -23.44 10.52 -9.84
N ILE A 194 -22.69 11.53 -9.37
CA ILE A 194 -22.31 11.67 -7.94
C ILE A 194 -23.50 12.13 -7.07
N LYS A 195 -24.54 12.70 -7.66
CA LYS A 195 -25.79 13.12 -6.98
C LYS A 195 -26.79 12.00 -6.69
N GLY A 196 -26.36 10.73 -6.71
CA GLY A 196 -27.16 9.60 -6.21
C GLY A 196 -27.54 9.83 -4.73
N THR A 197 -28.84 9.94 -4.47
CA THR A 197 -29.46 10.18 -3.16
C THR A 197 -28.93 9.20 -2.10
N ASN A 198 -28.03 9.66 -1.26
CA ASN A 198 -27.57 8.93 -0.06
C ASN A 198 -28.73 8.94 0.98
N THR A 199 -29.66 7.99 0.85
CA THR A 199 -30.79 7.80 1.78
C THR A 199 -30.45 6.91 2.98
N GLY A 200 -29.22 6.38 3.04
CA GLY A 200 -28.76 5.47 4.11
C GLY A 200 -28.64 6.14 5.48
N ILE A 201 -28.53 5.34 6.52
CA ILE A 201 -28.28 5.77 7.91
C ILE A 201 -26.83 5.46 8.25
N ASN A 202 -26.13 6.42 8.87
CA ASN A 202 -24.77 6.17 9.36
C ASN A 202 -24.80 5.33 10.64
N ASP A 203 -24.08 4.20 10.65
CA ASP A 203 -23.80 3.38 11.83
C ASP A 203 -22.36 3.63 12.29
N TRP A 204 -22.17 4.69 13.06
CA TRP A 204 -20.88 5.07 13.62
C TRP A 204 -20.31 4.03 14.59
N VAL A 205 -21.17 3.26 15.28
CA VAL A 205 -20.73 2.22 16.22
C VAL A 205 -20.08 1.07 15.47
N SER A 206 -20.72 0.58 14.41
CA SER A 206 -20.11 -0.47 13.57
C SER A 206 -18.89 0.04 12.82
N PHE A 207 -18.89 1.29 12.37
CA PHE A 207 -17.73 1.90 11.72
C PHE A 207 -16.53 2.04 12.68
N THR A 208 -16.75 2.44 13.94
CA THR A 208 -15.68 2.49 14.95
C THR A 208 -15.08 1.11 15.21
N LYS A 209 -15.89 0.05 15.27
CA LYS A 209 -15.38 -1.32 15.38
C LYS A 209 -14.57 -1.72 14.14
N LEU A 210 -15.06 -1.36 12.96
CA LEU A 210 -14.34 -1.59 11.70
C LEU A 210 -13.00 -0.85 11.69
N PHE A 211 -12.92 0.36 12.26
CA PHE A 211 -11.68 1.11 12.39
C PHE A 211 -10.59 0.32 13.14
N PHE A 212 -10.93 -0.40 14.21
CA PHE A 212 -9.95 -1.26 14.90
C PHE A 212 -9.50 -2.45 14.05
N VAL A 213 -10.38 -3.01 13.22
CA VAL A 213 -9.99 -4.05 12.25
C VAL A 213 -9.03 -3.46 11.20
N ILE A 214 -9.30 -2.25 10.71
CA ILE A 214 -8.44 -1.53 9.77
C ILE A 214 -7.08 -1.25 10.40
N ALA A 215 -7.07 -0.74 11.64
CA ALA A 215 -5.86 -0.43 12.39
C ALA A 215 -4.98 -1.68 12.57
N SER A 216 -5.59 -2.78 13.03
CA SER A 216 -4.91 -4.06 13.16
C SER A 216 -4.27 -4.49 11.83
N ARG A 217 -5.05 -4.56 10.75
CA ARG A 217 -4.55 -4.92 9.41
C ARG A 217 -3.41 -4.00 8.94
N SER A 218 -3.52 -2.70 9.20
CA SER A 218 -2.51 -1.71 8.83
C SER A 218 -1.18 -1.95 9.53
N ILE A 219 -1.23 -2.20 10.85
CA ILE A 219 -0.04 -2.49 11.66
C ILE A 219 0.61 -3.78 11.13
N LEU A 220 -0.19 -4.82 10.91
CA LEU A 220 0.30 -6.10 10.39
C LEU A 220 0.97 -5.93 9.02
N PHE A 221 0.35 -5.20 8.10
CA PHE A 221 0.90 -4.90 6.77
C PHE A 221 2.24 -4.19 6.87
N SER A 222 2.31 -3.09 7.62
CA SER A 222 3.52 -2.25 7.70
C SER A 222 4.67 -2.99 8.39
N VAL A 223 4.39 -3.68 9.50
CA VAL A 223 5.42 -4.42 10.23
C VAL A 223 5.95 -5.58 9.40
N LEU A 224 5.07 -6.39 8.79
CA LEU A 224 5.50 -7.48 7.93
C LEU A 224 6.31 -6.99 6.73
N SER A 225 5.93 -5.86 6.12
CA SER A 225 6.68 -5.29 5.00
C SER A 225 8.12 -4.92 5.36
N ILE A 226 8.35 -4.46 6.60
CA ILE A 226 9.68 -4.11 7.10
C ILE A 226 10.44 -5.36 7.57
N PHE A 227 9.78 -6.23 8.33
CA PHE A 227 10.46 -7.30 9.04
C PHE A 227 10.61 -8.61 8.25
N ILE A 228 9.83 -8.85 7.18
CA ILE A 228 10.03 -10.03 6.31
C ILE A 228 11.47 -10.08 5.75
N PRO A 229 12.02 -9.04 5.12
CA PRO A 229 13.39 -9.10 4.63
C PRO A 229 14.43 -9.17 5.76
N ILE A 230 14.17 -8.55 6.91
CA ILE A 230 15.05 -8.62 8.09
C ILE A 230 15.09 -10.04 8.65
N LEU A 231 13.92 -10.66 8.88
CA LEU A 231 13.82 -12.03 9.39
C LEU A 231 14.46 -13.05 8.44
N TYR A 232 14.33 -12.82 7.14
CA TYR A 232 14.98 -13.70 6.16
C TYR A 232 16.50 -13.75 6.37
N ILE A 233 17.11 -12.63 6.72
CA ILE A 233 18.56 -12.56 6.98
C ILE A 233 18.89 -13.08 8.39
N THR A 234 18.17 -12.60 9.42
CA THR A 234 18.54 -12.82 10.83
C THR A 234 18.14 -14.17 11.38
N VAL A 235 17.02 -14.74 10.93
CA VAL A 235 16.45 -16.00 11.46
C VAL A 235 16.66 -17.15 10.48
N ILE A 236 16.52 -16.90 9.18
CA ILE A 236 16.68 -17.93 8.16
C ILE A 236 18.16 -18.05 7.72
N ASN A 237 19.03 -17.10 8.12
CA ASN A 237 20.42 -16.98 7.68
C ASN A 237 20.55 -16.88 6.14
N GLY A 238 19.56 -16.24 5.51
CA GLY A 238 19.54 -16.03 4.08
C GLY A 238 20.45 -14.88 3.65
N GLU A 239 20.82 -14.84 2.39
CA GLU A 239 21.60 -13.75 1.82
C GLU A 239 20.77 -12.47 1.70
N ALA A 240 21.38 -11.31 1.94
CA ALA A 240 20.71 -10.01 1.87
C ALA A 240 20.06 -9.75 0.49
N GLY A 241 20.72 -10.17 -0.60
CA GLY A 241 20.15 -10.07 -1.94
C GLY A 241 18.87 -10.87 -2.15
N ALA A 242 18.77 -12.05 -1.52
CA ALA A 242 17.58 -12.90 -1.59
C ALA A 242 16.45 -12.43 -0.66
N SER A 243 16.72 -11.58 0.32
CA SER A 243 15.68 -11.04 1.22
C SER A 243 14.60 -10.23 0.50
N SER A 244 14.98 -9.53 -0.56
CA SER A 244 14.09 -8.79 -1.44
C SER A 244 13.12 -9.71 -2.20
N LEU A 245 13.55 -10.94 -2.54
CA LEU A 245 12.68 -11.95 -3.17
C LEU A 245 11.59 -12.41 -2.20
N ALA A 246 11.90 -12.58 -0.91
CA ALA A 246 10.91 -12.94 0.09
C ALA A 246 9.80 -11.86 0.19
N LEU A 247 10.18 -10.58 0.18
CA LEU A 247 9.22 -9.47 0.17
C LEU A 247 8.43 -9.41 -1.15
N THR A 248 9.11 -9.63 -2.29
CA THR A 248 8.45 -9.75 -3.61
C THR A 248 7.39 -10.84 -3.60
N MET A 249 7.72 -12.02 -3.08
CA MET A 249 6.76 -13.14 -2.96
C MET A 249 5.56 -12.74 -2.10
N TYR A 250 5.78 -12.09 -0.96
CA TYR A 250 4.71 -11.61 -0.08
C TYR A 250 3.75 -10.65 -0.80
N PHE A 251 4.27 -9.65 -1.50
CA PHE A 251 3.44 -8.69 -2.24
C PHE A 251 2.80 -9.28 -3.49
N ALA A 252 3.49 -10.17 -4.22
CA ALA A 252 2.93 -10.86 -5.37
C ALA A 252 1.74 -11.75 -4.97
N MET A 253 1.90 -12.53 -3.88
CA MET A 253 0.78 -13.25 -3.29
C MET A 253 -0.33 -12.29 -2.85
N GLY A 254 0.03 -11.16 -2.27
CA GLY A 254 -0.90 -10.11 -1.88
C GLY A 254 -1.75 -9.60 -3.04
N ALA A 255 -1.18 -9.36 -4.21
CA ALA A 255 -1.90 -8.93 -5.40
C ALA A 255 -2.97 -9.97 -5.82
N VAL A 256 -2.59 -11.25 -5.88
CA VAL A 256 -3.51 -12.36 -6.20
C VAL A 256 -4.61 -12.49 -5.14
N LEU A 257 -4.22 -12.42 -3.86
CA LEU A 257 -5.14 -12.62 -2.74
C LEU A 257 -6.08 -11.44 -2.52
N THR A 258 -5.70 -10.22 -2.91
CA THR A 258 -6.59 -9.06 -2.96
C THR A 258 -7.73 -9.30 -3.97
N TYR A 259 -7.39 -9.76 -5.17
CA TYR A 259 -8.39 -10.11 -6.19
C TYR A 259 -9.29 -11.26 -5.73
N MET A 260 -8.70 -12.32 -5.19
CA MET A 260 -9.45 -13.46 -4.63
C MET A 260 -10.36 -13.05 -3.47
N GLY A 261 -9.91 -12.14 -2.61
CA GLY A 261 -10.70 -11.60 -1.51
C GLY A 261 -11.95 -10.85 -1.97
N GLY A 262 -11.84 -10.08 -3.06
CA GLY A 262 -12.98 -9.46 -3.73
C GLY A 262 -13.97 -10.50 -4.24
N ALA A 263 -13.52 -11.47 -5.04
CA ALA A 263 -14.37 -12.54 -5.58
C ALA A 263 -14.98 -13.43 -4.46
N LEU A 264 -14.25 -13.64 -3.38
CA LEU A 264 -14.73 -14.38 -2.21
C LEU A 264 -15.83 -13.60 -1.47
N SER A 265 -15.68 -12.28 -1.37
CA SER A 265 -16.68 -11.43 -0.72
C SER A 265 -18.01 -11.37 -1.48
N ASP A 266 -17.99 -11.50 -2.80
CA ASP A 266 -19.19 -11.59 -3.61
C ASP A 266 -19.98 -12.90 -3.35
N LYS A 267 -19.26 -14.00 -2.99
CA LYS A 267 -19.87 -15.30 -2.70
C LYS A 267 -20.28 -15.48 -1.24
N LEU A 268 -19.41 -15.09 -0.31
CA LEU A 268 -19.60 -15.33 1.13
C LEU A 268 -20.21 -14.13 1.87
N GLY A 269 -20.12 -12.94 1.27
CA GLY A 269 -20.41 -11.66 1.92
C GLY A 269 -19.15 -10.99 2.49
N PHE A 270 -19.18 -9.66 2.55
CA PHE A 270 -18.04 -8.84 2.95
C PHE A 270 -17.57 -9.13 4.38
N LEU A 271 -18.51 -9.21 5.32
CA LEU A 271 -18.23 -9.43 6.74
C LEU A 271 -17.60 -10.80 7.00
N LYS A 272 -18.12 -11.86 6.35
CA LYS A 272 -17.57 -13.22 6.49
C LYS A 272 -16.16 -13.32 5.93
N THR A 273 -15.88 -12.64 4.82
CA THR A 273 -14.54 -12.59 4.22
C THR A 273 -13.54 -11.90 5.16
N VAL A 274 -13.92 -10.77 5.79
CA VAL A 274 -13.08 -10.09 6.78
C VAL A 274 -12.82 -10.99 8.00
N ARG A 275 -13.84 -11.68 8.52
CA ARG A 275 -13.66 -12.65 9.63
C ARG A 275 -12.73 -13.79 9.26
N LEU A 276 -12.92 -14.38 8.08
CA LEU A 276 -12.07 -15.47 7.58
C LEU A 276 -10.61 -15.04 7.48
N GLY A 277 -10.34 -13.83 6.95
CA GLY A 277 -9.00 -13.28 6.90
C GLY A 277 -8.34 -13.19 8.27
N ASN A 278 -9.04 -12.68 9.27
CA ASN A 278 -8.51 -12.59 10.65
C ASN A 278 -8.37 -13.95 11.33
N ILE A 279 -9.28 -14.91 11.08
CA ILE A 279 -9.19 -16.29 11.61
C ILE A 279 -7.94 -16.98 11.07
N ILE A 280 -7.64 -16.83 9.80
CA ILE A 280 -6.47 -17.45 9.16
C ILE A 280 -5.18 -16.74 9.60
N PHE A 281 -5.21 -15.41 9.76
CA PHE A 281 -4.03 -14.63 10.10
C PHE A 281 -3.43 -15.00 11.46
N LEU A 282 -4.25 -15.06 12.50
CA LEU A 282 -3.75 -15.28 13.88
C LEU A 282 -2.92 -16.56 14.04
N PRO A 283 -3.37 -17.76 13.62
CA PRO A 283 -2.53 -18.95 13.69
C PRO A 283 -1.30 -18.88 12.79
N SER A 284 -1.39 -18.22 11.63
CA SER A 284 -0.25 -18.11 10.74
C SER A 284 0.87 -17.22 11.30
N VAL A 285 0.53 -16.15 12.01
CA VAL A 285 1.53 -15.33 12.70
C VAL A 285 2.19 -16.07 13.84
N LEU A 286 1.46 -16.96 14.55
CA LEU A 286 2.05 -17.83 15.57
C LEU A 286 3.08 -18.78 14.95
N VAL A 287 2.74 -19.42 13.82
CA VAL A 287 3.70 -20.30 13.11
C VAL A 287 4.92 -19.48 12.66
N PHE A 288 4.72 -18.28 12.10
CA PHE A 288 5.79 -17.40 11.62
C PHE A 288 6.79 -17.02 12.72
N ILE A 289 6.29 -16.78 13.94
CA ILE A 289 7.11 -16.38 15.09
C ILE A 289 7.77 -17.59 15.77
N PHE A 290 7.02 -18.67 16.01
CA PHE A 290 7.49 -19.78 16.86
C PHE A 290 8.12 -20.94 16.09
N VAL A 291 8.09 -20.92 14.76
CA VAL A 291 8.79 -21.88 13.90
C VAL A 291 9.86 -21.16 13.09
N PRO A 292 10.99 -20.76 13.72
CA PRO A 292 12.00 -19.88 13.12
C PRO A 292 12.93 -20.65 12.17
N ASN A 293 12.35 -21.22 11.12
CA ASN A 293 13.08 -21.89 10.05
C ASN A 293 12.39 -21.64 8.71
N ALA A 294 13.02 -22.09 7.61
CA ALA A 294 12.49 -21.86 6.26
C ALA A 294 11.05 -22.37 6.07
N TRP A 295 10.69 -23.51 6.65
CA TRP A 295 9.33 -24.07 6.53
C TRP A 295 8.30 -23.20 7.25
N GLY A 296 8.58 -22.76 8.48
CA GLY A 296 7.72 -21.84 9.22
C GLY A 296 7.59 -20.49 8.53
N PHE A 297 8.70 -19.94 8.05
CA PHE A 297 8.75 -18.67 7.36
C PHE A 297 7.92 -18.68 6.06
N PHE A 298 8.24 -19.57 5.12
CA PHE A 298 7.54 -19.61 3.82
C PHE A 298 6.14 -20.23 3.95
N GLY A 299 5.94 -21.23 4.81
CA GLY A 299 4.64 -21.86 5.01
C GLY A 299 3.61 -20.94 5.63
N ALA A 300 4.02 -20.06 6.57
CA ALA A 300 3.13 -19.07 7.16
C ALA A 300 2.85 -17.87 6.22
N MET A 301 3.73 -17.60 5.26
CA MET A 301 3.65 -16.39 4.42
C MET A 301 2.37 -16.34 3.59
N ILE A 302 1.92 -17.47 3.01
CA ILE A 302 0.68 -17.53 2.20
C ILE A 302 -0.55 -17.20 3.04
N PRO A 303 -0.82 -17.89 4.19
CA PRO A 303 -1.99 -17.57 5.00
C PRO A 303 -1.88 -16.19 5.67
N MET A 304 -0.69 -15.70 6.02
CA MET A 304 -0.51 -14.31 6.47
C MET A 304 -0.87 -13.30 5.37
N ALA A 305 -0.39 -13.51 4.15
CA ALA A 305 -0.74 -12.66 3.01
C ALA A 305 -2.26 -12.71 2.76
N PHE A 306 -2.90 -13.88 2.84
CA PHE A 306 -4.36 -13.97 2.76
C PHE A 306 -5.03 -13.11 3.83
N GLY A 307 -4.61 -13.24 5.09
CA GLY A 307 -5.18 -12.47 6.20
C GLY A 307 -5.08 -10.96 6.04
N VAL A 308 -3.99 -10.46 5.45
CA VAL A 308 -3.77 -9.02 5.26
C VAL A 308 -4.45 -8.49 4.00
N PHE A 309 -4.28 -9.18 2.87
CA PHE A 309 -4.64 -8.63 1.55
C PHE A 309 -6.08 -8.94 1.12
N SER A 310 -6.64 -10.12 1.46
CA SER A 310 -8.00 -10.48 1.04
C SER A 310 -9.09 -9.58 1.63
N GLN A 311 -8.78 -8.89 2.74
CA GLN A 311 -9.71 -8.01 3.42
C GLN A 311 -9.79 -6.60 2.82
N TYR A 312 -8.87 -6.20 1.93
CA TYR A 312 -8.73 -4.82 1.47
C TYR A 312 -10.01 -4.25 0.84
N GLY A 313 -10.54 -4.94 -0.16
CA GLY A 313 -11.81 -4.57 -0.81
C GLY A 313 -13.02 -4.67 0.13
N PRO A 314 -13.25 -5.84 0.78
CA PRO A 314 -14.35 -6.02 1.73
C PRO A 314 -14.43 -4.97 2.84
N ILE A 315 -13.32 -4.58 3.45
CA ILE A 315 -13.27 -3.55 4.49
C ILE A 315 -13.73 -2.20 3.94
N THR A 316 -13.29 -1.83 2.74
CA THR A 316 -13.68 -0.56 2.10
C THR A 316 -15.18 -0.51 1.84
N VAL A 317 -15.76 -1.58 1.30
CA VAL A 317 -17.21 -1.67 1.05
C VAL A 317 -18.01 -1.66 2.36
N LEU A 318 -17.57 -2.36 3.39
CA LEU A 318 -18.21 -2.31 4.71
C LEU A 318 -18.17 -0.89 5.29
N GLY A 319 -17.04 -0.19 5.18
CA GLY A 319 -16.91 1.19 5.62
C GLY A 319 -17.93 2.11 4.93
N GLN A 320 -18.04 2.02 3.61
CA GLN A 320 -19.02 2.79 2.83
C GLN A 320 -20.47 2.44 3.21
N LYS A 321 -20.78 1.16 3.45
CA LYS A 321 -22.12 0.73 3.87
C LYS A 321 -22.47 1.19 5.29
N TYR A 322 -21.53 1.16 6.24
CA TYR A 322 -21.76 1.66 7.60
C TYR A 322 -21.95 3.19 7.63
N LEU A 323 -21.22 3.93 6.82
CA LEU A 323 -21.36 5.37 6.69
C LEU A 323 -21.96 5.77 5.34
N ALA A 324 -23.17 5.29 5.05
CA ALA A 324 -23.81 5.47 3.75
C ALA A 324 -23.97 6.95 3.34
N LYS A 325 -24.21 7.86 4.31
CA LYS A 325 -24.24 9.32 4.06
C LYS A 325 -22.87 9.95 3.88
N ASN A 326 -21.79 9.27 4.28
CA ASN A 326 -20.42 9.77 4.29
C ASN A 326 -19.47 8.73 3.67
N ALA A 327 -19.87 8.09 2.57
CA ALA A 327 -19.13 7.01 1.93
C ALA A 327 -17.71 7.43 1.47
N GLY A 328 -17.54 8.68 1.01
CA GLY A 328 -16.24 9.26 0.68
C GLY A 328 -15.32 9.36 1.89
N PHE A 329 -15.83 9.85 3.02
CA PHE A 329 -15.11 9.91 4.30
C PHE A 329 -14.71 8.48 4.76
N ALA A 330 -15.63 7.53 4.68
CA ALA A 330 -15.36 6.13 5.00
C ALA A 330 -14.25 5.56 4.13
N SER A 331 -14.27 5.84 2.81
CA SER A 331 -13.21 5.42 1.88
C SER A 331 -11.86 6.05 2.23
N GLY A 332 -11.83 7.33 2.55
CA GLY A 332 -10.61 8.03 2.97
C GLY A 332 -9.97 7.40 4.22
N ILE A 333 -10.80 7.01 5.20
CA ILE A 333 -10.31 6.31 6.40
C ILE A 333 -9.85 4.89 6.08
N THR A 334 -10.63 4.12 5.33
CA THR A 334 -10.32 2.71 5.07
C THR A 334 -9.09 2.54 4.17
N LEU A 335 -8.86 3.44 3.23
CA LEU A 335 -7.74 3.39 2.28
C LEU A 335 -6.53 4.20 2.76
N GLY A 336 -6.73 5.41 3.28
CA GLY A 336 -5.67 6.35 3.65
C GLY A 336 -5.15 6.14 5.08
N LEU A 337 -6.01 6.34 6.08
CA LEU A 337 -5.62 6.22 7.50
C LEU A 337 -5.21 4.79 7.87
N GLY A 338 -5.74 3.79 7.14
CA GLY A 338 -5.33 2.41 7.32
C GLY A 338 -3.82 2.17 7.13
N ILE A 339 -3.15 2.91 6.26
CA ILE A 339 -1.70 2.77 6.04
C ILE A 339 -0.91 3.53 7.12
N THR A 340 -1.41 4.69 7.56
CA THR A 340 -0.72 5.56 8.54
C THR A 340 -0.50 4.90 9.88
N LEU A 341 -1.52 4.21 10.40
CA LEU A 341 -1.46 3.59 11.73
C LEU A 341 -0.34 2.54 11.82
N GLY A 342 -0.16 1.78 10.74
CA GLY A 342 0.94 0.84 10.66
C GLY A 342 2.31 1.51 10.68
N GLY A 343 2.46 2.59 9.91
CA GLY A 343 3.68 3.39 9.88
C GLY A 343 4.02 4.01 11.23
N LEU A 344 3.02 4.49 12.00
CA LEU A 344 3.22 5.04 13.34
C LEU A 344 3.72 4.02 14.36
N VAL A 345 3.21 2.79 14.30
CA VAL A 345 3.54 1.73 15.26
C VAL A 345 4.86 1.03 14.90
N ALA A 346 5.22 0.98 13.62
CA ALA A 346 6.40 0.25 13.17
C ALA A 346 7.72 0.68 13.83
N PRO A 347 8.04 1.99 14.05
CA PRO A 347 9.23 2.39 14.76
C PRO A 347 9.27 1.91 16.23
N TYR A 348 8.11 1.87 16.89
CA TYR A 348 8.03 1.34 18.26
C TYR A 348 8.35 -0.16 18.30
N ILE A 349 7.85 -0.93 17.33
CA ILE A 349 8.20 -2.37 17.21
C ILE A 349 9.68 -2.52 16.83
N GLY A 350 10.23 -1.62 15.99
CA GLY A 350 11.66 -1.56 15.71
C GLY A 350 12.49 -1.32 16.97
N HIS A 351 12.08 -0.40 17.84
CA HIS A 351 12.71 -0.17 19.12
C HIS A 351 12.68 -1.41 20.04
N LEU A 352 11.56 -2.12 20.09
CA LEU A 352 11.48 -3.40 20.83
C LEU A 352 12.45 -4.44 20.25
N ALA A 353 12.63 -4.47 18.94
CA ALA A 353 13.58 -5.37 18.30
C ALA A 353 15.04 -5.02 18.62
N ASP A 354 15.35 -3.73 18.81
CA ASP A 354 16.68 -3.28 19.24
C ASP A 354 16.97 -3.61 20.73
N VAL A 355 15.95 -3.53 21.59
CA VAL A 355 16.09 -3.76 23.04
C VAL A 355 16.13 -5.25 23.39
N TYR A 356 15.31 -6.03 22.72
CA TYR A 356 15.17 -7.48 22.99
C TYR A 356 15.76 -8.30 21.84
N ASP A 357 15.00 -8.54 20.82
CA ASP A 357 15.33 -9.19 19.54
C ASP A 357 14.13 -9.10 18.58
N VAL A 358 14.37 -9.39 17.31
CA VAL A 358 13.36 -9.29 16.24
C VAL A 358 12.18 -10.23 16.51
N GLN A 359 12.42 -11.45 16.96
CA GLN A 359 11.37 -12.44 17.21
C GLN A 359 10.46 -12.01 18.37
N THR A 360 11.05 -11.53 19.46
CA THR A 360 10.32 -11.00 20.64
C THR A 360 9.50 -9.77 20.25
N ALA A 361 10.05 -8.85 19.46
CA ALA A 361 9.32 -7.68 18.98
C ALA A 361 8.09 -8.08 18.14
N LEU A 362 8.20 -9.10 17.30
CA LEU A 362 7.10 -9.59 16.49
C LEU A 362 6.00 -10.30 17.30
N MET A 363 6.25 -10.70 18.54
CA MET A 363 5.17 -11.20 19.42
C MET A 363 4.09 -10.15 19.68
N THR A 364 4.39 -8.85 19.50
CA THR A 364 3.39 -7.77 19.55
C THR A 364 2.32 -7.88 18.48
N LEU A 365 2.58 -8.59 17.38
CA LEU A 365 1.59 -8.86 16.34
C LEU A 365 0.47 -9.81 16.82
N ILE A 366 0.72 -10.62 17.85
CA ILE A 366 -0.26 -11.56 18.40
C ILE A 366 -1.46 -10.78 19.01
N PRO A 367 -1.27 -9.88 20.00
CA PRO A 367 -2.39 -9.12 20.53
C PRO A 367 -3.03 -8.18 19.49
N VAL A 368 -2.24 -7.65 18.54
CA VAL A 368 -2.78 -6.82 17.44
C VAL A 368 -3.71 -7.65 16.54
N SER A 369 -3.30 -8.86 16.15
CA SER A 369 -4.14 -9.74 15.33
C SER A 369 -5.35 -10.28 16.09
N ALA A 370 -5.19 -10.57 17.38
CA ALA A 370 -6.29 -10.99 18.26
C ALA A 370 -7.35 -9.87 18.41
N LEU A 371 -6.91 -8.59 18.52
CA LEU A 371 -7.80 -7.43 18.53
C LEU A 371 -8.59 -7.34 17.22
N GLY A 372 -7.92 -7.45 16.07
CA GLY A 372 -8.56 -7.44 14.76
C GLY A 372 -9.60 -8.56 14.64
N LEU A 373 -9.26 -9.77 15.06
CA LEU A 373 -10.17 -10.91 15.08
C LEU A 373 -11.39 -10.64 15.96
N LEU A 374 -11.19 -10.24 17.22
CA LEU A 374 -12.26 -9.95 18.19
C LEU A 374 -13.20 -8.88 17.63
N MET A 375 -12.67 -7.77 17.15
CA MET A 375 -13.47 -6.67 16.58
C MET A 375 -14.24 -7.12 15.34
N SER A 376 -13.66 -8.00 14.49
CA SER A 376 -14.35 -8.53 13.32
C SER A 376 -15.60 -9.34 13.68
N PHE A 377 -15.60 -10.07 14.79
CA PHE A 377 -16.78 -10.78 15.30
C PHE A 377 -17.85 -9.86 15.89
N TRP A 378 -17.45 -8.70 16.41
CA TRP A 378 -18.39 -7.70 16.95
C TRP A 378 -19.01 -6.81 15.88
N LEU A 379 -18.59 -6.91 14.64
CA LEU A 379 -19.23 -6.27 13.50
C LEU A 379 -20.57 -6.93 13.19
N LYS A 380 -21.55 -6.12 12.79
CA LYS A 380 -22.87 -6.57 12.32
C LYS A 380 -22.95 -6.42 10.81
N GLU A 381 -23.82 -7.21 10.17
CA GLU A 381 -24.12 -6.95 8.75
C GLU A 381 -24.71 -5.52 8.60
N PRO A 382 -24.24 -4.77 7.61
CA PRO A 382 -24.83 -3.46 7.30
C PRO A 382 -26.31 -3.62 6.97
N LYS A 383 -27.12 -2.71 7.50
CA LYS A 383 -28.57 -2.66 7.24
C LYS A 383 -28.86 -2.13 5.83
#